data_a4e167a4c8e5c0d4f5a64bc2daae9695
#
_entry.id   a4e167a4c8e5c0d4f5a64bc2daae9695
#
_cell.length_a   1.000
_cell.length_b   1.000
_cell.length_c   1.000
_cell.angle_alpha   90.00
_cell.angle_beta   90.00
_cell.angle_gamma   90.00
#
_symmetry.space_group_name_H-M   'P 1'
#
loop_
_entity.id
_entity.type
_entity.pdbx_description
1 polymer ?
#
loop_
_entity_poly.entity_id
_entity_poly.type
_entity_poly.pdbx_seq_one_letter_code
_entity_poly.pdbx_strand_id
1 'polypeptide(L)'
;EDVQFIPGALAALAQLNGHGYKVVIVTNQAGVGRGVLTLAQAQALNQQIVQAIEAAGGKVAAAYLCPHSPDELCSCRKPKPGMLLQAAEELAIDLGRSWMIGDAWTDLQAGAAAGAMAIGLVRTGRGAHQLTLPKPDLPIDYFVFNDLPEGLAHIRNSASDIP
;
A
#
# COMPACT_ATOMS: atom_id res chain seq x y z
N GLU A 1 -6.49 6.97 -18.81
CA GLU A 1 -5.73 7.99 -18.05
C GLU A 1 -4.33 7.45 -17.79
N ASP A 2 -3.30 8.24 -18.04
CA ASP A 2 -1.92 7.82 -17.84
C ASP A 2 -1.59 7.80 -16.34
N VAL A 3 -0.89 6.76 -15.90
CA VAL A 3 -0.41 6.65 -14.53
C VAL A 3 0.69 7.69 -14.31
N GLN A 4 0.51 8.55 -13.32
CA GLN A 4 1.53 9.50 -12.90
C GLN A 4 2.17 9.04 -11.59
N PHE A 5 3.47 8.87 -11.59
CA PHE A 5 4.21 8.48 -10.40
C PHE A 5 4.72 9.72 -9.63
N ILE A 6 4.69 9.63 -8.32
CA ILE A 6 5.34 10.62 -7.46
C ILE A 6 6.85 10.63 -7.77
N PRO A 7 7.48 11.82 -7.90
CA PRO A 7 8.91 11.90 -8.16
C PRO A 7 9.73 11.05 -7.20
N GLY A 8 10.66 10.26 -7.72
CA GLY A 8 11.52 9.38 -6.92
C GLY A 8 10.91 8.06 -6.46
N ALA A 9 9.58 7.86 -6.59
CA ALA A 9 8.92 6.65 -6.08
C ALA A 9 9.45 5.37 -6.74
N LEU A 10 9.61 5.36 -8.06
CA LEU A 10 10.12 4.19 -8.78
C LEU A 10 11.56 3.86 -8.37
N ALA A 11 12.42 4.88 -8.26
CA ALA A 11 13.81 4.70 -7.81
C ALA A 11 13.89 4.19 -6.36
N ALA A 12 13.04 4.70 -5.47
CA ALA A 12 12.99 4.25 -4.09
C ALA A 12 12.53 2.79 -3.98
N LEU A 13 11.53 2.37 -4.77
CA LEU A 13 11.10 0.98 -4.83
C LEU A 13 12.21 0.05 -5.38
N ALA A 14 12.95 0.51 -6.40
CA ALA A 14 14.10 -0.23 -6.92
C ALA A 14 15.19 -0.44 -5.86
N GLN A 15 15.41 0.53 -4.97
CA GLN A 15 16.39 0.43 -3.88
C GLN A 15 16.02 -0.60 -2.81
N LEU A 16 14.78 -1.05 -2.72
CA LEU A 16 14.39 -2.14 -1.82
C LEU A 16 14.87 -3.51 -2.30
N ASN A 17 15.20 -3.65 -3.59
CA ASN A 17 15.80 -4.87 -4.11
C ASN A 17 17.15 -5.11 -3.43
N GLY A 18 17.43 -6.34 -3.07
CA GLY A 18 18.65 -6.70 -2.37
C GLY A 18 18.63 -6.51 -0.85
N HIS A 19 17.58 -5.89 -0.31
CA HIS A 19 17.37 -5.73 1.15
C HIS A 19 16.39 -6.76 1.73
N GLY A 20 15.95 -7.75 0.95
CA GLY A 20 15.07 -8.82 1.40
C GLY A 20 13.58 -8.44 1.57
N TYR A 21 13.20 -7.23 1.19
CA TYR A 21 11.78 -6.82 1.25
C TYR A 21 10.96 -7.41 0.12
N LYS A 22 9.75 -7.86 0.45
CA LYS A 22 8.68 -8.17 -0.52
C LYS A 22 7.77 -6.95 -0.64
N VAL A 23 7.67 -6.36 -1.82
CA VAL A 23 6.75 -5.27 -2.11
C VAL A 23 5.43 -5.84 -2.60
N VAL A 24 4.34 -5.47 -1.94
CA VAL A 24 2.98 -5.85 -2.31
C VAL A 24 2.14 -4.60 -2.48
N ILE A 25 1.36 -4.55 -3.57
CA ILE A 25 0.41 -3.48 -3.83
C ILE A 25 -0.99 -3.93 -3.39
N VAL A 26 -1.69 -3.11 -2.61
CA VAL A 26 -3.08 -3.34 -2.21
C VAL A 26 -3.93 -2.10 -2.50
N THR A 27 -4.92 -2.22 -3.37
CA THR A 27 -5.71 -1.07 -3.83
C THR A 27 -7.22 -1.29 -3.74
N ASN A 28 -7.95 -0.25 -3.34
CA ASN A 28 -9.41 -0.19 -3.44
C ASN A 28 -9.80 0.48 -4.76
N GLN A 29 -10.56 -0.22 -5.60
CA GLN A 29 -11.05 0.27 -6.89
C GLN A 29 -12.58 0.33 -6.93
N ALA A 30 -13.15 1.22 -6.13
CA ALA A 30 -14.60 1.42 -6.03
C ALA A 30 -15.28 1.76 -7.37
N GLY A 31 -14.52 2.25 -8.35
CA GLY A 31 -15.01 2.51 -9.71
C GLY A 31 -15.55 1.26 -10.40
N VAL A 32 -15.03 0.08 -10.04
CA VAL A 32 -15.54 -1.20 -10.57
C VAL A 32 -16.93 -1.48 -10.01
N GLY A 33 -17.10 -1.49 -8.68
CA GLY A 33 -18.39 -1.74 -8.05
C GLY A 33 -19.46 -0.69 -8.38
N ARG A 34 -19.04 0.52 -8.75
CA ARG A 34 -19.94 1.59 -9.23
C ARG A 34 -20.22 1.55 -10.73
N GLY A 35 -19.64 0.60 -11.47
CA GLY A 35 -19.81 0.49 -12.92
C GLY A 35 -19.14 1.60 -13.74
N VAL A 36 -18.23 2.38 -13.15
CA VAL A 36 -17.47 3.45 -13.82
C VAL A 36 -16.34 2.89 -14.69
N LEU A 37 -15.76 1.77 -14.27
CA LEU A 37 -14.77 1.02 -15.04
C LEU A 37 -14.99 -0.49 -14.86
N THR A 38 -14.52 -1.27 -15.82
CA THR A 38 -14.59 -2.72 -15.73
C THR A 38 -13.48 -3.28 -14.84
N LEU A 39 -13.66 -4.48 -14.31
CA LEU A 39 -12.61 -5.18 -13.58
C LEU A 39 -11.34 -5.35 -14.42
N ALA A 40 -11.49 -5.67 -15.71
CA ALA A 40 -10.37 -5.80 -16.64
C ALA A 40 -9.57 -4.50 -16.79
N GLN A 41 -10.25 -3.34 -16.85
CA GLN A 41 -9.58 -2.04 -16.89
C GLN A 41 -8.81 -1.75 -15.59
N ALA A 42 -9.40 -2.06 -14.44
CA ALA A 42 -8.74 -1.89 -13.15
C ALA A 42 -7.51 -2.81 -13.00
N GLN A 43 -7.62 -4.05 -13.46
CA GLN A 43 -6.49 -4.99 -13.49
C GLN A 43 -5.39 -4.54 -14.44
N ALA A 44 -5.73 -4.04 -15.64
CA ALA A 44 -4.78 -3.50 -16.59
C ALA A 44 -4.00 -2.29 -16.00
N LEU A 45 -4.68 -1.40 -15.28
CA LEU A 45 -4.05 -0.28 -14.58
C LEU A 45 -3.05 -0.77 -13.53
N ASN A 46 -3.43 -1.74 -12.69
CA ASN A 46 -2.51 -2.35 -11.72
C ASN A 46 -1.29 -2.97 -12.42
N GLN A 47 -1.50 -3.65 -13.53
CA GLN A 47 -0.42 -4.26 -14.30
C GLN A 47 0.54 -3.21 -14.88
N GLN A 48 0.04 -2.08 -15.36
CA GLN A 48 0.88 -0.96 -15.81
C GLN A 48 1.76 -0.42 -14.68
N ILE A 49 1.21 -0.29 -13.45
CA ILE A 49 1.96 0.14 -12.28
C ILE A 49 3.09 -0.86 -11.97
N VAL A 50 2.78 -2.15 -11.93
CA VAL A 50 3.78 -3.21 -11.70
C VAL A 50 4.87 -3.17 -12.75
N GLN A 51 4.52 -3.11 -14.04
CA GLN A 51 5.48 -3.04 -15.14
C GLN A 51 6.40 -1.81 -15.06
N ALA A 52 5.86 -0.65 -14.68
CA ALA A 52 6.66 0.56 -14.52
C ALA A 52 7.68 0.43 -13.36
N ILE A 53 7.26 -0.18 -12.24
CA ILE A 53 8.15 -0.45 -11.11
C ILE A 53 9.26 -1.42 -11.53
N GLU A 54 8.92 -2.50 -12.22
CA GLU A 54 9.86 -3.51 -12.69
C GLU A 54 10.82 -2.95 -13.75
N ALA A 55 10.32 -2.13 -14.68
CA ALA A 55 11.16 -1.44 -15.67
C ALA A 55 12.17 -0.48 -15.05
N ALA A 56 11.84 0.09 -13.88
CA ALA A 56 12.76 0.93 -13.09
C ALA A 56 13.73 0.12 -12.21
N GLY A 57 13.70 -1.21 -12.28
CA GLY A 57 14.55 -2.10 -11.49
C GLY A 57 13.96 -2.52 -10.15
N GLY A 58 12.71 -2.15 -9.85
CA GLY A 58 11.98 -2.63 -8.67
C GLY A 58 11.47 -4.05 -8.86
N LYS A 59 10.92 -4.64 -7.81
CA LYS A 59 10.28 -5.95 -7.86
C LYS A 59 8.99 -5.91 -7.04
N VAL A 60 7.88 -6.34 -7.65
CA VAL A 60 6.58 -6.46 -6.99
C VAL A 60 6.24 -7.94 -6.84
N ALA A 61 6.04 -8.39 -5.61
CA ALA A 61 5.71 -9.78 -5.32
C ALA A 61 4.27 -10.14 -5.74
N ALA A 62 3.33 -9.21 -5.52
CA ALA A 62 1.96 -9.32 -5.98
C ALA A 62 1.23 -7.96 -5.92
N ALA A 63 0.11 -7.86 -6.63
CA ALA A 63 -0.79 -6.70 -6.58
C ALA A 63 -2.23 -7.19 -6.41
N TYR A 64 -2.85 -6.80 -5.29
CA TYR A 64 -4.23 -7.14 -4.94
C TYR A 64 -5.15 -5.94 -5.16
N LEU A 65 -6.35 -6.22 -5.61
CA LEU A 65 -7.35 -5.21 -5.94
C LEU A 65 -8.70 -5.61 -5.32
N CYS A 66 -9.30 -4.67 -4.57
CA CYS A 66 -10.69 -4.80 -4.15
C CYS A 66 -11.58 -4.03 -5.13
N PRO A 67 -12.46 -4.71 -5.89
CA PRO A 67 -13.33 -4.07 -6.87
C PRO A 67 -14.61 -3.48 -6.26
N HIS A 68 -14.91 -3.80 -5.02
CA HIS A 68 -16.21 -3.50 -4.40
C HIS A 68 -16.38 -2.01 -4.08
N SER A 69 -17.62 -1.52 -4.20
CA SER A 69 -18.01 -0.20 -3.70
C SER A 69 -18.05 -0.19 -2.17
N PRO A 70 -18.09 1.00 -1.52
CA PRO A 70 -18.20 1.09 -0.05
C PRO A 70 -19.42 0.40 0.54
N ASP A 71 -20.52 0.35 -0.23
CA ASP A 71 -21.82 -0.18 0.19
C ASP A 71 -21.89 -1.71 0.10
N GLU A 72 -20.94 -2.33 -0.59
CA GLU A 72 -20.84 -3.78 -0.70
C GLU A 72 -20.11 -4.36 0.52
N LEU A 73 -20.73 -5.32 1.18
CA LEU A 73 -20.18 -5.97 2.36
C LEU A 73 -19.15 -7.02 1.97
N CYS A 74 -17.91 -6.60 1.68
CA CYS A 74 -16.78 -7.49 1.43
C CYS A 74 -15.77 -7.48 2.58
N SER A 75 -14.88 -8.48 2.63
CA SER A 75 -13.77 -8.55 3.59
C SER A 75 -12.49 -7.89 3.09
N CYS A 76 -12.37 -7.68 1.77
CA CYS A 76 -11.12 -7.23 1.14
C CYS A 76 -10.93 -5.71 1.15
N ARG A 77 -12.01 -4.91 1.15
CA ARG A 77 -11.92 -3.45 1.05
C ARG A 77 -11.34 -2.83 2.32
N LYS A 78 -10.22 -2.10 2.18
CA LYS A 78 -9.67 -1.27 3.26
C LYS A 78 -10.73 -0.25 3.74
N PRO A 79 -10.96 -0.11 5.06
CA PRO A 79 -10.07 -0.42 6.19
C PRO A 79 -10.04 -1.88 6.67
N LYS A 80 -10.78 -2.80 6.06
CA LYS A 80 -10.69 -4.22 6.41
C LYS A 80 -9.37 -4.81 5.92
N PRO A 81 -8.79 -5.78 6.66
CA PRO A 81 -7.45 -6.30 6.39
C PRO A 81 -7.38 -7.39 5.30
N GLY A 82 -8.49 -7.75 4.66
CA GLY A 82 -8.59 -8.96 3.84
C GLY A 82 -7.51 -9.11 2.76
N MET A 83 -7.17 -8.03 2.02
CA MET A 83 -6.10 -8.12 1.01
C MET A 83 -4.71 -8.33 1.64
N LEU A 84 -4.45 -7.77 2.83
CA LEU A 84 -3.17 -7.94 3.51
C LEU A 84 -3.05 -9.36 4.07
N LEU A 85 -4.12 -9.91 4.65
CA LEU A 85 -4.16 -11.29 5.14
C LEU A 85 -4.00 -12.29 3.99
N GLN A 86 -4.65 -12.05 2.86
CA GLN A 86 -4.48 -12.86 1.65
C GLN A 86 -3.03 -12.84 1.17
N ALA A 87 -2.41 -11.65 1.09
CA ALA A 87 -1.01 -11.50 0.71
C ALA A 87 -0.08 -12.26 1.67
N ALA A 88 -0.34 -12.18 2.98
CA ALA A 88 0.45 -12.86 3.99
C ALA A 88 0.40 -14.38 3.83
N GLU A 89 -0.78 -14.93 3.58
CA GLU A 89 -0.98 -16.37 3.35
C GLU A 89 -0.32 -16.83 2.05
N GLU A 90 -0.63 -16.18 0.93
CA GLU A 90 -0.17 -16.59 -0.40
C GLU A 90 1.35 -16.44 -0.60
N LEU A 91 1.95 -15.44 0.03
CA LEU A 91 3.36 -15.09 -0.15
C LEU A 91 4.25 -15.44 1.05
N ALA A 92 3.69 -16.09 2.07
CA ALA A 92 4.38 -16.38 3.34
C ALA A 92 5.03 -15.11 3.94
N ILE A 93 4.25 -14.02 4.05
CA ILE A 93 4.68 -12.75 4.63
C ILE A 93 4.38 -12.73 6.13
N ASP A 94 5.39 -12.41 6.93
CA ASP A 94 5.22 -12.11 8.35
C ASP A 94 4.75 -10.65 8.51
N LEU A 95 3.47 -10.47 8.84
CA LEU A 95 2.89 -9.15 9.06
C LEU A 95 3.51 -8.44 10.28
N GLY A 96 3.90 -9.19 11.31
CA GLY A 96 4.63 -8.67 12.48
C GLY A 96 6.03 -8.12 12.15
N ARG A 97 6.49 -8.28 10.91
CA ARG A 97 7.74 -7.71 10.37
C ARG A 97 7.48 -6.84 9.12
N SER A 98 6.24 -6.45 8.89
CA SER A 98 5.82 -5.74 7.69
C SER A 98 5.36 -4.33 8.00
N TRP A 99 5.51 -3.45 7.02
CA TRP A 99 5.00 -2.09 7.03
C TRP A 99 3.82 -1.95 6.10
N MET A 100 2.80 -1.22 6.53
CA MET A 100 1.75 -0.71 5.66
C MET A 100 1.94 0.79 5.45
N ILE A 101 2.17 1.22 4.20
CA ILE A 101 2.25 2.64 3.82
C ILE A 101 1.09 2.96 2.87
N GLY A 102 0.42 4.08 3.13
CA GLY A 102 -0.66 4.55 2.27
C GLY A 102 -0.94 6.03 2.43
N ASP A 103 -1.87 6.56 1.64
CA ASP A 103 -2.26 7.96 1.61
C ASP A 103 -3.62 8.22 2.28
N ALA A 104 -4.19 7.23 2.95
CA ALA A 104 -5.49 7.35 3.60
C ALA A 104 -5.52 6.67 4.96
N TRP A 105 -6.36 7.16 5.88
CA TRP A 105 -6.58 6.51 7.16
C TRP A 105 -7.04 5.06 7.03
N THR A 106 -7.79 4.73 5.98
CA THR A 106 -8.22 3.36 5.69
C THR A 106 -7.07 2.40 5.40
N ASP A 107 -5.95 2.91 4.88
CA ASP A 107 -4.74 2.11 4.66
C ASP A 107 -4.10 1.74 6.00
N LEU A 108 -3.94 2.74 6.88
CA LEU A 108 -3.38 2.55 8.20
C LEU A 108 -4.24 1.63 9.07
N GLN A 109 -5.56 1.82 9.03
CA GLN A 109 -6.50 0.96 9.75
C GLN A 109 -6.41 -0.49 9.26
N ALA A 110 -6.31 -0.72 7.93
CA ALA A 110 -6.14 -2.06 7.38
C ALA A 110 -4.82 -2.68 7.82
N GLY A 111 -3.71 -1.92 7.81
CA GLY A 111 -2.41 -2.37 8.28
C GLY A 111 -2.43 -2.78 9.75
N ALA A 112 -2.97 -1.92 10.60
CA ALA A 112 -3.10 -2.19 12.04
C ALA A 112 -4.00 -3.41 12.32
N ALA A 113 -5.14 -3.51 11.64
CA ALA A 113 -6.08 -4.64 11.76
C ALA A 113 -5.49 -5.97 11.26
N ALA A 114 -4.57 -5.92 10.30
CA ALA A 114 -3.85 -7.10 9.81
C ALA A 114 -2.71 -7.54 10.74
N GLY A 115 -2.32 -6.72 11.71
CA GLY A 115 -1.17 -6.99 12.60
C GLY A 115 0.17 -6.57 12.00
N ALA A 116 0.19 -5.57 11.12
CA ALA A 116 1.44 -5.00 10.62
C ALA A 116 2.28 -4.43 11.77
N MET A 117 3.60 -4.63 11.71
CA MET A 117 4.55 -4.11 12.70
C MET A 117 4.47 -2.58 12.81
N ALA A 118 4.31 -1.91 11.69
CA ALA A 118 4.24 -0.46 11.63
C ALA A 118 3.35 0.02 10.47
N ILE A 119 2.81 1.22 10.63
CA ILE A 119 1.93 1.88 9.67
C ILE A 119 2.40 3.31 9.41
N GLY A 120 2.35 3.75 8.17
CA GLY A 120 2.80 5.07 7.75
C GLY A 120 1.85 5.75 6.77
N LEU A 121 1.58 7.04 7.02
CA LEU A 121 0.83 7.91 6.12
C LEU A 121 1.79 8.76 5.31
N VAL A 122 1.67 8.76 3.99
CA VAL A 122 2.38 9.69 3.12
C VAL A 122 1.51 10.91 2.83
N ARG A 123 2.10 12.12 2.82
CA ARG A 123 1.36 13.38 2.55
C ARG A 123 0.96 13.54 1.09
N THR A 124 1.63 12.85 0.17
CA THR A 124 1.26 12.80 -1.25
C THR A 124 -0.11 12.14 -1.46
N GLY A 125 -0.68 12.27 -2.66
CA GLY A 125 -2.03 11.78 -2.91
C GLY A 125 -3.07 12.48 -2.04
N ARG A 126 -3.80 11.71 -1.25
CA ARG A 126 -4.83 12.20 -0.32
C ARG A 126 -4.29 12.55 1.07
N GLY A 127 -3.07 12.15 1.40
CA GLY A 127 -2.58 12.13 2.78
C GLY A 127 -2.54 13.47 3.47
N ALA A 128 -2.16 14.55 2.77
CA ALA A 128 -2.20 15.89 3.35
C ALA A 128 -3.64 16.28 3.77
N HIS A 129 -4.64 15.96 2.95
CA HIS A 129 -6.05 16.18 3.31
C HIS A 129 -6.50 15.24 4.44
N GLN A 130 -6.09 13.98 4.42
CA GLN A 130 -6.44 13.03 5.49
C GLN A 130 -6.01 13.52 6.87
N LEU A 131 -4.86 14.16 6.98
CA LEU A 131 -4.36 14.75 8.24
C LEU A 131 -5.20 15.92 8.77
N THR A 132 -6.07 16.52 7.96
CA THR A 132 -7.03 17.55 8.40
C THR A 132 -8.34 16.96 8.92
N LEU A 133 -8.58 15.68 8.67
CA LEU A 133 -9.78 14.97 9.13
C LEU A 133 -9.57 14.41 10.55
N PRO A 134 -10.65 14.10 11.27
CA PRO A 134 -10.55 13.42 12.55
C PRO A 134 -9.73 12.13 12.41
N LYS A 135 -8.72 11.98 13.26
CA LYS A 135 -7.91 10.78 13.31
C LYS A 135 -8.77 9.61 13.78
N PRO A 136 -8.77 8.46 13.07
CA PRO A 136 -9.44 7.26 13.55
C PRO A 136 -8.71 6.69 14.77
N ASP A 137 -9.40 5.85 15.52
CA ASP A 137 -8.77 5.03 16.54
C ASP A 137 -7.83 4.02 15.87
N LEU A 138 -6.58 4.01 16.30
CA LEU A 138 -5.53 3.12 15.81
C LEU A 138 -4.87 2.44 17.02
N PRO A 139 -4.76 1.11 17.02
CA PRO A 139 -4.21 0.36 18.16
C PRO A 139 -2.69 0.48 18.29
N ILE A 140 -2.01 1.04 17.28
CA ILE A 140 -0.57 1.29 17.24
C ILE A 140 -0.28 2.71 16.78
N ASP A 141 0.89 3.22 17.13
CA ASP A 141 1.38 4.50 16.64
C ASP A 141 1.64 4.46 15.13
N TYR A 142 1.59 5.63 14.49
CA TYR A 142 1.81 5.74 13.06
C TYR A 142 2.88 6.79 12.75
N PHE A 143 3.55 6.58 11.63
CA PHE A 143 4.50 7.52 11.06
C PHE A 143 3.80 8.42 10.04
N VAL A 144 4.36 9.63 9.84
CA VAL A 144 3.96 10.54 8.76
C VAL A 144 5.20 10.89 7.96
N PHE A 145 5.14 10.63 6.65
CA PHE A 145 6.19 10.92 5.70
C PHE A 145 5.72 11.95 4.68
N ASN A 146 6.62 12.75 4.13
CA ASN A 146 6.27 13.70 3.08
C ASN A 146 5.82 12.97 1.81
N ASP A 147 6.50 11.86 1.48
CA ASP A 147 6.23 11.04 0.29
C ASP A 147 6.64 9.59 0.49
N LEU A 148 6.41 8.76 -0.52
CA LEU A 148 6.80 7.36 -0.48
C LEU A 148 8.33 7.14 -0.43
N PRO A 149 9.17 7.88 -1.19
CA PRO A 149 10.62 7.79 -1.06
C PRO A 149 11.15 7.97 0.36
N GLU A 150 10.63 8.96 1.11
CA GLU A 150 11.01 9.18 2.51
C GLU A 150 10.62 7.99 3.39
N GLY A 151 9.39 7.49 3.24
CA GLY A 151 8.93 6.32 3.99
C GLY A 151 9.77 5.07 3.71
N LEU A 152 10.10 4.80 2.46
CA LEU A 152 10.92 3.65 2.08
C LEU A 152 12.38 3.78 2.56
N ALA A 153 12.94 4.99 2.55
CA ALA A 153 14.25 5.27 3.11
C ALA A 153 14.28 5.02 4.62
N HIS A 154 13.24 5.44 5.34
CA HIS A 154 13.08 5.18 6.76
C HIS A 154 13.05 3.68 7.07
N ILE A 155 12.24 2.91 6.34
CA ILE A 155 12.16 1.44 6.49
C ILE A 155 13.52 0.79 6.27
N ARG A 156 14.21 1.14 5.19
CA ARG A 156 15.51 0.56 4.86
C ARG A 156 16.55 0.84 5.94
N ASN A 157 16.57 2.04 6.49
CA ASN A 157 17.52 2.42 7.54
C ASN A 157 17.19 1.73 8.87
N SER A 158 15.91 1.57 9.20
CA SER A 158 15.47 0.87 10.43
C SER A 158 15.81 -0.63 10.42
N ALA A 159 15.92 -1.26 9.24
CA ALA A 159 16.30 -2.67 9.13
C ALA A 159 17.78 -2.93 9.49
N SER A 160 18.62 -1.89 9.46
CA SER A 160 20.03 -2.00 9.84
C SER A 160 20.23 -2.12 11.36
N ASP A 161 19.17 -1.84 12.15
CA ASP A 161 19.20 -1.85 13.62
C ASP A 161 18.57 -3.12 14.23
N ILE A 162 18.17 -4.09 13.41
CA ILE A 162 17.65 -5.36 13.88
C ILE A 162 18.81 -6.37 13.91
N PRO A 163 19.21 -6.83 15.10
CA PRO A 163 20.31 -7.79 15.29
C PRO A 163 20.04 -9.15 14.65
#